data_b6f6d1edab2753fca55c714593bc861f
#
_entry.id   b6f6d1edab2753fca55c714593bc861f
#
_cell.length_a   1.000
_cell.length_b   1.000
_cell.length_c   1.000
_cell.angle_alpha   90.00
_cell.angle_beta   90.00
_cell.angle_gamma   90.00
#
_symmetry.space_group_name_H-M   'P 1'
#
loop_
_entity.id
_entity.type
_entity.pdbx_description
1 polymer ?
#
loop_
_entity_poly.entity_id
_entity_poly.type
_entity_poly.pdbx_seq_one_letter_code
_entity_poly.pdbx_strand_id
1 'polypeptide(L)'
;MTKRMAVLIAVMGLMVMVFAGAAIAVTRVGDAGPNRLVGTAENDVLKGRAGADTLVGRGDSDLLVGGRGNDHISARESGRAEDDRVACGRGRDTVLTDNTTEDHIANNCEVVKRG
;
A
#
# COMPACT_ATOMS: atom_id res chain seq x y z
N MET A 1 -43.75 -6.81 1.94
CA MET A 1 -42.64 -6.31 1.14
C MET A 1 -41.66 -5.49 1.94
N THR A 2 -42.07 -4.56 2.73
CA THR A 2 -41.20 -3.73 3.57
C THR A 2 -40.36 -4.50 4.59
N LYS A 3 -40.88 -5.61 5.15
CA LYS A 3 -40.11 -6.47 6.07
C LYS A 3 -38.91 -7.17 5.43
N ARG A 4 -39.01 -7.56 4.16
CA ARG A 4 -37.92 -8.22 3.45
C ARG A 4 -36.79 -7.24 3.10
N MET A 5 -37.10 -5.99 2.76
CA MET A 5 -36.10 -4.96 2.51
C MET A 5 -35.38 -4.55 3.80
N ALA A 6 -36.09 -4.45 4.92
CA ALA A 6 -35.48 -4.15 6.21
C ALA A 6 -34.49 -5.23 6.66
N VAL A 7 -34.79 -6.50 6.44
CA VAL A 7 -33.89 -7.63 6.74
C VAL A 7 -32.64 -7.60 5.86
N LEU A 8 -32.77 -7.29 4.57
CA LEU A 8 -31.64 -7.18 3.66
C LEU A 8 -30.69 -6.03 4.06
N ILE A 9 -31.24 -4.88 4.43
CA ILE A 9 -30.44 -3.73 4.88
C ILE A 9 -29.72 -4.07 6.19
N ALA A 10 -30.38 -4.75 7.11
CA ALA A 10 -29.77 -5.17 8.38
C ALA A 10 -28.63 -6.17 8.15
N VAL A 11 -28.80 -7.12 7.23
CA VAL A 11 -27.75 -8.11 6.88
C VAL A 11 -26.55 -7.43 6.21
N MET A 12 -26.78 -6.49 5.30
CA MET A 12 -25.69 -5.72 4.68
C MET A 12 -24.96 -4.83 5.71
N GLY A 13 -25.70 -4.20 6.61
CA GLY A 13 -25.11 -3.42 7.70
C GLY A 13 -24.26 -4.27 8.64
N LEU A 14 -24.72 -5.47 8.95
CA LEU A 14 -23.98 -6.40 9.79
C LEU A 14 -22.70 -6.90 9.12
N MET A 15 -22.72 -7.21 7.81
CA MET A 15 -21.52 -7.58 7.06
C MET A 15 -20.49 -6.45 7.03
N VAL A 16 -20.92 -5.22 6.83
CA VAL A 16 -20.01 -4.05 6.87
C VAL A 16 -19.38 -3.90 8.26
N MET A 17 -20.11 -4.12 9.32
CA MET A 17 -19.58 -4.04 10.69
C MET A 17 -18.58 -5.15 11.00
N VAL A 18 -18.75 -6.35 10.46
CA VAL A 18 -17.81 -7.47 10.65
C VAL A 18 -16.46 -7.19 10.00
N PHE A 19 -16.44 -6.48 8.87
CA PHE A 19 -15.19 -6.11 8.18
C PHE A 19 -14.58 -4.79 8.66
N ALA A 20 -15.32 -3.94 9.35
CA ALA A 20 -14.86 -2.62 9.78
C ALA A 20 -13.75 -2.65 10.84
N GLY A 21 -13.54 -3.77 11.53
CA GLY A 21 -12.53 -3.92 12.58
C GLY A 21 -11.37 -4.87 12.23
N ALA A 22 -11.38 -5.52 11.06
CA ALA A 22 -10.34 -6.46 10.68
C ALA A 22 -9.41 -5.83 9.63
N ALA A 23 -8.16 -5.52 10.01
CA ALA A 23 -7.10 -5.24 9.06
C ALA A 23 -6.72 -6.56 8.38
N ILE A 24 -6.77 -6.60 7.05
CA ILE A 24 -6.43 -7.78 6.26
C ILE A 24 -5.32 -7.38 5.30
N ALA A 25 -4.26 -8.18 5.27
CA ALA A 25 -3.21 -8.04 4.27
C ALA A 25 -3.79 -8.05 2.86
N VAL A 26 -3.40 -7.08 2.04
CA VAL A 26 -3.92 -6.94 0.67
C VAL A 26 -2.81 -7.06 -0.36
N THR A 27 -3.18 -7.56 -1.54
CA THR A 27 -2.35 -7.45 -2.73
C THR A 27 -3.05 -6.53 -3.72
N ARG A 28 -2.40 -5.43 -4.07
CA ARG A 28 -2.90 -4.46 -5.04
C ARG A 28 -1.94 -4.36 -6.20
N VAL A 29 -2.48 -4.47 -7.40
CA VAL A 29 -1.69 -4.38 -8.63
C VAL A 29 -2.31 -3.29 -9.51
N GLY A 30 -1.49 -2.35 -9.94
CA GLY A 30 -1.88 -1.29 -10.85
C GLY A 30 -1.95 -1.76 -12.30
N ASP A 31 -2.04 -0.81 -13.21
CA ASP A 31 -2.07 -1.01 -14.66
C ASP A 31 -0.94 -0.21 -15.35
N ALA A 32 -1.08 0.10 -16.63
CA ALA A 32 -0.09 0.87 -17.37
C ALA A 32 -0.19 2.38 -17.13
N GLY A 33 -1.23 2.86 -16.48
CA GLY A 33 -1.45 4.27 -16.18
C GLY A 33 -1.04 4.65 -14.75
N PRO A 34 -1.14 5.93 -14.38
CA PRO A 34 -0.84 6.37 -13.02
C PRO A 34 -1.88 5.82 -12.03
N ASN A 35 -1.38 5.13 -11.02
CA ASN A 35 -2.20 4.51 -9.99
C ASN A 35 -1.86 5.04 -8.60
N ARG A 36 -2.82 5.03 -7.72
CA ARG A 36 -2.62 5.25 -6.29
C ARG A 36 -2.98 3.98 -5.54
N LEU A 37 -1.98 3.30 -5.02
CA LEU A 37 -2.12 2.05 -4.28
C LEU A 37 -1.81 2.29 -2.82
N VAL A 38 -2.78 2.02 -1.96
CA VAL A 38 -2.65 2.21 -0.52
C VAL A 38 -2.86 0.88 0.18
N GLY A 39 -1.91 0.51 1.02
CA GLY A 39 -1.99 -0.69 1.85
C GLY A 39 -2.84 -0.50 3.10
N THR A 40 -2.73 -1.44 3.99
CA THR A 40 -3.44 -1.50 5.27
C THR A 40 -2.45 -1.36 6.44
N ALA A 41 -2.84 -1.74 7.63
CA ALA A 41 -1.93 -1.85 8.78
C ALA A 41 -1.27 -3.25 8.88
N GLU A 42 -1.42 -4.08 7.86
CA GLU A 42 -0.87 -5.43 7.78
C GLU A 42 0.16 -5.55 6.67
N ASN A 43 0.83 -6.69 6.57
CA ASN A 43 1.82 -6.97 5.54
C ASN A 43 1.18 -7.00 4.14
N ASP A 44 1.40 -5.97 3.34
CA ASP A 44 0.77 -5.81 2.04
C ASP A 44 1.75 -6.03 0.88
N VAL A 45 1.19 -6.26 -0.31
CA VAL A 45 1.95 -6.30 -1.56
C VAL A 45 1.36 -5.28 -2.52
N LEU A 46 2.10 -4.24 -2.85
CA LEU A 46 1.69 -3.19 -3.77
C LEU A 46 2.60 -3.19 -5.00
N LYS A 47 2.02 -3.35 -6.18
CA LYS A 47 2.76 -3.35 -7.46
C LYS A 47 2.16 -2.34 -8.42
N GLY A 48 2.92 -1.29 -8.74
CA GLY A 48 2.46 -0.21 -9.63
C GLY A 48 2.39 -0.62 -11.10
N ARG A 49 3.33 -1.42 -11.58
CA ARG A 49 3.56 -1.79 -12.99
C ARG A 49 4.15 -0.65 -13.79
N ALA A 50 3.41 -0.11 -14.77
CA ALA A 50 3.88 1.00 -15.58
C ALA A 50 3.13 2.29 -15.21
N GLY A 51 3.65 3.42 -15.65
CA GLY A 51 3.08 4.73 -15.33
C GLY A 51 3.68 5.33 -14.06
N ALA A 52 3.34 6.56 -13.78
CA ALA A 52 3.77 7.25 -12.57
C ALA A 52 2.83 6.93 -11.42
N ASP A 53 3.25 6.00 -10.57
CA ASP A 53 2.40 5.45 -9.51
C ASP A 53 2.75 6.04 -8.14
N THR A 54 1.76 6.06 -7.26
CA THR A 54 1.96 6.39 -5.85
C THR A 54 1.60 5.17 -5.01
N LEU A 55 2.57 4.65 -4.28
CA LEU A 55 2.43 3.50 -3.40
C LEU A 55 2.60 3.93 -1.94
N VAL A 56 1.66 3.56 -1.10
CA VAL A 56 1.71 3.85 0.34
C VAL A 56 1.51 2.56 1.12
N GLY A 57 2.56 2.06 1.73
CA GLY A 57 2.52 0.81 2.50
C GLY A 57 1.68 0.91 3.76
N ARG A 58 1.93 1.88 4.57
CA ARG A 58 1.38 2.12 5.92
C ARG A 58 2.11 1.30 6.99
N GLY A 59 1.41 0.45 7.73
CA GLY A 59 1.99 -0.31 8.84
C GLY A 59 2.41 -1.73 8.48
N ASP A 60 3.18 -2.33 9.33
CA ASP A 60 3.82 -3.63 9.20
C ASP A 60 4.78 -3.73 8.00
N SER A 61 5.28 -4.92 7.71
CA SER A 61 6.29 -5.15 6.68
C SER A 61 5.66 -5.32 5.30
N ASP A 62 5.88 -4.35 4.42
CA ASP A 62 5.27 -4.30 3.10
C ASP A 62 6.26 -4.63 1.98
N LEU A 63 5.72 -5.12 0.88
CA LEU A 63 6.44 -5.25 -0.38
C LEU A 63 5.92 -4.22 -1.37
N LEU A 64 6.74 -3.23 -1.69
CA LEU A 64 6.38 -2.11 -2.55
C LEU A 64 7.20 -2.16 -3.83
N VAL A 65 6.55 -2.36 -4.98
CA VAL A 65 7.20 -2.46 -6.28
C VAL A 65 6.64 -1.38 -7.21
N GLY A 66 7.47 -0.38 -7.54
CA GLY A 66 7.06 0.73 -8.41
C GLY A 66 6.87 0.28 -9.85
N GLY A 67 7.87 -0.36 -10.44
CA GLY A 67 7.84 -0.79 -11.83
C GLY A 67 8.42 0.26 -12.77
N ARG A 68 7.87 0.37 -13.98
CA ARG A 68 8.33 1.37 -14.96
C ARG A 68 7.66 2.71 -14.73
N GLY A 69 8.41 3.79 -14.94
CA GLY A 69 7.92 5.15 -14.79
C GLY A 69 8.45 5.81 -13.53
N ASN A 70 8.04 7.04 -13.29
CA ASN A 70 8.49 7.81 -12.15
C ASN A 70 7.51 7.59 -10.98
N ASP A 71 7.91 6.78 -10.02
CA ASP A 71 7.05 6.37 -8.93
C ASP A 71 7.34 7.14 -7.65
N HIS A 72 6.33 7.30 -6.84
CA HIS A 72 6.43 7.87 -5.51
C HIS A 72 6.02 6.81 -4.49
N ILE A 73 6.97 6.35 -3.69
CA ILE A 73 6.78 5.22 -2.80
C ILE A 73 6.97 5.68 -1.36
N SER A 74 5.97 5.46 -0.52
CA SER A 74 6.04 5.75 0.90
C SER A 74 6.05 4.46 1.71
N ALA A 75 7.21 4.17 2.29
CA ALA A 75 7.44 3.10 3.26
C ALA A 75 7.52 3.67 4.68
N ARG A 76 6.77 4.73 4.95
CA ARG A 76 6.67 5.33 6.27
C ARG A 76 5.53 4.73 7.05
N GLU A 77 5.83 4.35 8.25
CA GLU A 77 4.83 3.82 9.18
C GLU A 77 4.41 4.85 10.21
N SER A 78 3.22 4.64 10.73
CA SER A 78 2.73 5.40 11.88
C SER A 78 2.79 4.52 13.13
N GLY A 79 3.92 4.51 13.79
CA GLY A 79 4.06 3.71 15.01
C GLY A 79 5.41 3.02 15.10
N ARG A 80 5.40 1.70 15.25
CA ARG A 80 6.60 0.89 15.27
C ARG A 80 7.14 0.75 13.86
N ALA A 81 8.41 1.07 13.65
CA ALA A 81 9.07 0.84 12.37
C ALA A 81 9.20 -0.67 12.11
N GLU A 82 8.82 -1.08 10.93
CA GLU A 82 8.90 -2.46 10.46
C GLU A 82 9.78 -2.51 9.20
N ASP A 83 10.07 -3.69 8.75
CA ASP A 83 11.04 -3.95 7.67
C ASP A 83 10.36 -4.01 6.30
N ASP A 84 10.28 -2.88 5.62
CA ASP A 84 9.73 -2.80 4.28
C ASP A 84 10.73 -3.20 3.21
N ARG A 85 10.22 -3.78 2.12
CA ARG A 85 11.01 -4.07 0.93
C ARG A 85 10.52 -3.21 -0.23
N VAL A 86 11.41 -2.38 -0.76
CA VAL A 86 11.08 -1.45 -1.82
C VAL A 86 11.93 -1.73 -3.05
N ALA A 87 11.28 -2.01 -4.17
CA ALA A 87 11.90 -2.12 -5.48
C ALA A 87 11.31 -1.04 -6.39
N CYS A 88 12.11 -0.08 -6.80
CA CYS A 88 11.65 1.07 -7.57
C CYS A 88 11.42 0.73 -9.05
N GLY A 89 12.35 0.01 -9.67
CA GLY A 89 12.27 -0.30 -11.09
C GLY A 89 12.95 0.75 -11.96
N ARG A 90 12.44 0.93 -13.18
CA ARG A 90 12.98 1.87 -14.17
C ARG A 90 12.27 3.23 -14.05
N GLY A 91 13.05 4.29 -14.16
CA GLY A 91 12.57 5.66 -14.09
C GLY A 91 13.21 6.40 -12.93
N ARG A 92 12.76 7.63 -12.69
CA ARG A 92 13.20 8.41 -11.54
C ARG A 92 12.18 8.26 -10.43
N ASP A 93 12.57 7.52 -9.40
CA ASP A 93 11.69 7.16 -8.32
C ASP A 93 12.05 7.89 -7.03
N THR A 94 11.05 8.25 -6.24
CA THR A 94 11.23 8.85 -4.94
C THR A 94 10.69 7.93 -3.87
N VAL A 95 11.52 7.59 -2.90
CA VAL A 95 11.15 6.74 -1.77
C VAL A 95 11.22 7.55 -0.48
N LEU A 96 10.17 7.50 0.29
CA LEU A 96 10.12 8.03 1.66
C LEU A 96 10.17 6.86 2.63
N THR A 97 11.18 6.84 3.48
CA THR A 97 11.33 5.81 4.53
C THR A 97 11.38 6.47 5.90
N ASP A 98 11.25 5.67 6.93
CA ASP A 98 11.53 6.09 8.30
C ASP A 98 13.04 6.19 8.56
N ASN A 99 13.41 6.69 9.72
CA ASN A 99 14.81 6.80 10.13
C ASN A 99 15.45 5.46 10.51
N THR A 100 14.75 4.37 10.34
CA THR A 100 15.26 3.05 10.69
C THR A 100 16.15 2.49 9.58
N THR A 101 17.08 1.67 9.97
CA THR A 101 17.98 0.97 9.06
C THR A 101 17.37 -0.36 8.59
N GLU A 102 16.12 -0.61 8.91
CA GLU A 102 15.48 -1.89 8.69
C GLU A 102 14.89 -2.04 7.29
N ASP A 103 14.49 -0.91 6.67
CA ASP A 103 13.94 -0.95 5.31
C ASP A 103 14.98 -1.39 4.27
N HIS A 104 14.59 -2.35 3.47
CA HIS A 104 15.39 -2.86 2.36
C HIS A 104 15.04 -2.13 1.06
N ILE A 105 15.78 -1.08 0.78
CA ILE A 105 15.61 -0.26 -0.43
C ILE A 105 16.54 -0.77 -1.53
N ALA A 106 15.99 -1.13 -2.67
CA ALA A 106 16.78 -1.60 -3.80
C ALA A 106 17.67 -0.49 -4.38
N ASN A 107 18.81 -0.89 -4.94
CA ASN A 107 19.81 0.04 -5.47
C ASN A 107 19.30 0.84 -6.69
N ASN A 108 18.17 0.46 -7.26
CA ASN A 108 17.57 1.16 -8.40
C ASN A 108 16.65 2.33 -7.99
N CYS A 109 16.62 2.67 -6.72
CA CYS A 109 15.89 3.83 -6.22
C CYS A 109 16.81 5.06 -6.23
N GLU A 110 16.45 6.11 -6.99
CA GLU A 110 17.34 7.26 -7.19
C GLU A 110 17.27 8.30 -6.09
N VAL A 111 16.10 8.53 -5.53
CA VAL A 111 15.92 9.52 -4.46
C VAL A 111 15.31 8.84 -3.24
N VAL A 112 16.09 8.69 -2.19
CA VAL A 112 15.64 8.14 -0.94
C VAL A 112 15.65 9.22 0.13
N LYS A 113 14.49 9.55 0.67
CA LYS A 113 14.34 10.52 1.76
C LYS A 113 13.99 9.78 3.05
N ARG A 114 14.83 9.99 4.03
CA ARG A 114 14.64 9.46 5.38
C ARG A 114 14.19 10.57 6.30
N GLY A 115 13.17 10.30 7.09
CA GLY A 115 12.68 11.39 7.90
C GLY A 115 11.98 11.03 9.16
#